data_8730bb73012ba50083fdf78c1cfb5ed4
#
_entry.id   8730bb73012ba50083fdf78c1cfb5ed4
#
_cell.length_a   1.000
_cell.length_b   1.000
_cell.length_c   1.000
_cell.angle_alpha   90.00
_cell.angle_beta   90.00
_cell.angle_gamma   90.00
#
_symmetry.space_group_name_H-M   'P 1'
#
loop_
_entity.id
_entity.type
_entity.pdbx_description
1 polymer ?
#
loop_
_entity_poly.entity_id
_entity_poly.type
_entity_poly.pdbx_seq_one_letter_code
_entity_poly.pdbx_strand_id
1 'polypeptide(L)'
;MKKIHLLLTFILMTSCTNSTKVVFLGDSITENAISKKGDTLTFANGLTQVPKYTGFIARLKESVGEDIELIGKGIGGDKVSNLLQRYKEDVLSLNPDIVFIYIGINDVWHKYDFGTGTDIIFYENGLRKIIADIKSNGARVVLCTPTVIGENKGEFTLVNQFKDIETMEIMNGDLDAYSDVIRKLSSELDTDLVDLREIFMNYISENNPNNEPAGITTSDGVHLNDQGNKLIADSMLKFIN
;
A
#
# COMPACT_ATOMS: atom_id res chain seq x y z
N MET A 1 31.31 -61.68 28.01
CA MET A 1 30.83 -60.31 28.30
C MET A 1 30.50 -59.62 26.97
N LYS A 2 29.22 -59.49 26.61
CA LYS A 2 28.77 -58.83 25.35
C LYS A 2 28.62 -57.33 25.62
N LYS A 3 29.39 -56.50 24.94
CA LYS A 3 29.25 -55.04 24.98
C LYS A 3 28.06 -54.61 24.10
N ILE A 4 27.01 -54.06 24.70
CA ILE A 4 25.88 -53.47 23.99
C ILE A 4 26.30 -52.01 23.64
N HIS A 5 26.41 -51.73 22.36
CA HIS A 5 26.60 -50.35 21.87
C HIS A 5 25.21 -49.71 21.73
N LEU A 6 24.89 -48.77 22.60
CA LEU A 6 23.69 -47.96 22.52
C LEU A 6 23.93 -46.87 21.46
N LEU A 7 23.28 -47.00 20.31
CA LEU A 7 23.31 -45.99 19.24
C LEU A 7 22.30 -44.88 19.59
N LEU A 8 22.80 -43.74 20.04
CA LEU A 8 21.97 -42.57 20.33
C LEU A 8 21.66 -41.86 19.04
N THR A 9 20.48 -42.08 18.46
CA THR A 9 20.02 -41.36 17.25
C THR A 9 19.56 -39.96 17.67
N PHE A 10 20.35 -38.94 17.35
CA PHE A 10 19.98 -37.55 17.54
C PHE A 10 19.02 -37.18 16.39
N ILE A 11 17.73 -37.09 16.70
CA ILE A 11 16.73 -36.52 15.79
C ILE A 11 16.91 -35.01 15.82
N LEU A 12 17.57 -34.45 14.83
CA LEU A 12 17.55 -33.01 14.54
C LEU A 12 16.12 -32.63 14.12
N MET A 13 15.33 -32.14 15.04
CA MET A 13 14.10 -31.43 14.70
C MET A 13 14.50 -30.10 14.05
N THR A 14 14.56 -30.05 12.74
CA THR A 14 14.56 -28.78 12.00
C THR A 14 13.20 -28.17 12.22
N SER A 15 13.12 -27.20 13.13
CA SER A 15 11.98 -26.30 13.22
C SER A 15 11.93 -25.52 11.90
N CYS A 16 11.03 -25.90 11.00
CA CYS A 16 10.62 -25.01 9.92
C CYS A 16 9.91 -23.83 10.59
N THR A 17 10.63 -22.74 10.83
CA THR A 17 9.98 -21.48 11.16
C THR A 17 9.31 -21.01 9.88
N ASN A 18 7.99 -21.27 9.77
CA ASN A 18 7.19 -20.64 8.73
C ASN A 18 7.23 -19.14 9.00
N SER A 19 7.88 -18.38 8.09
CA SER A 19 7.81 -16.93 8.14
C SER A 19 6.38 -16.48 7.80
N THR A 20 5.84 -15.52 8.56
CA THR A 20 4.58 -14.85 8.22
C THR A 20 4.77 -14.01 6.98
N LYS A 21 4.02 -14.30 5.94
CA LYS A 21 4.15 -13.63 4.64
C LYS A 21 3.09 -12.54 4.49
N VAL A 22 3.55 -11.30 4.37
CA VAL A 22 2.70 -10.11 4.23
C VAL A 22 2.90 -9.51 2.84
N VAL A 23 1.82 -9.43 2.07
CA VAL A 23 1.84 -8.86 0.71
C VAL A 23 1.13 -7.52 0.71
N PHE A 24 1.75 -6.52 0.08
CA PHE A 24 1.19 -5.18 -0.14
C PHE A 24 0.84 -5.03 -1.61
N LEU A 25 -0.43 -5.08 -1.95
CA LEU A 25 -0.96 -4.93 -3.30
C LEU A 25 -1.42 -3.48 -3.52
N GLY A 26 -0.90 -2.81 -4.55
CA GLY A 26 -1.23 -1.41 -4.78
C GLY A 26 -0.65 -0.81 -6.06
N ASP A 27 -0.54 0.51 -6.08
CA ASP A 27 -0.06 1.32 -7.19
C ASP A 27 1.38 1.83 -6.99
N SER A 28 1.72 3.01 -7.56
CA SER A 28 3.04 3.64 -7.46
C SER A 28 3.46 3.96 -6.03
N ILE A 29 2.53 4.24 -5.13
CA ILE A 29 2.85 4.51 -3.72
C ILE A 29 3.37 3.22 -3.08
N THR A 30 2.76 2.08 -3.39
CA THR A 30 3.23 0.75 -2.95
C THR A 30 4.51 0.31 -3.68
N GLU A 31 4.66 0.63 -4.97
CA GLU A 31 5.89 0.36 -5.73
C GLU A 31 7.10 1.06 -5.10
N ASN A 32 6.96 2.34 -4.75
CA ASN A 32 8.00 3.12 -4.10
C ASN A 32 8.23 2.73 -2.62
N ALA A 33 7.30 2.02 -2.00
CA ALA A 33 7.33 1.71 -0.58
C ALA A 33 8.47 0.79 -0.15
N ILE A 34 9.03 -0.01 -1.06
CA ILE A 34 10.18 -0.90 -0.78
C ILE A 34 11.51 -0.16 -0.76
N SER A 35 11.54 1.06 -1.25
CA SER A 35 12.75 1.84 -1.46
C SER A 35 13.27 2.45 -0.17
N LYS A 36 14.59 2.41 0.03
CA LYS A 36 15.26 3.09 1.14
C LYS A 36 16.03 4.30 0.62
N LYS A 37 15.91 5.43 1.31
CA LYS A 37 16.60 6.66 0.96
C LYS A 37 18.12 6.43 0.87
N GLY A 38 18.70 6.82 -0.27
CA GLY A 38 20.13 6.69 -0.52
C GLY A 38 20.57 5.35 -1.12
N ASP A 39 19.69 4.36 -1.21
CA ASP A 39 19.97 3.13 -1.95
C ASP A 39 20.06 3.42 -3.45
N THR A 40 20.74 2.57 -4.20
CA THR A 40 20.74 2.64 -5.66
C THR A 40 19.82 1.56 -6.21
N LEU A 41 18.70 1.98 -6.77
CA LEU A 41 17.79 1.07 -7.49
C LEU A 41 18.27 0.96 -8.94
N THR A 42 18.44 -0.27 -9.44
CA THR A 42 18.75 -0.54 -10.84
C THR A 42 17.57 -1.23 -11.48
N PHE A 43 16.97 -0.59 -12.48
CA PHE A 43 15.86 -1.14 -13.25
C PHE A 43 16.35 -2.14 -14.30
N ALA A 44 15.46 -3.00 -14.82
CA ALA A 44 15.78 -4.01 -15.83
C ALA A 44 16.35 -3.43 -17.12
N ASN A 45 16.07 -2.16 -17.44
CA ASN A 45 16.63 -1.42 -18.56
C ASN A 45 18.03 -0.80 -18.29
N GLY A 46 18.63 -1.08 -17.12
CA GLY A 46 19.94 -0.58 -16.71
C GLY A 46 19.94 0.86 -16.16
N LEU A 47 18.80 1.53 -16.12
CA LEU A 47 18.70 2.85 -15.48
C LEU A 47 18.84 2.72 -13.97
N THR A 48 19.48 3.68 -13.34
CA THR A 48 19.64 3.74 -11.89
C THR A 48 18.90 4.96 -11.34
N GLN A 49 18.27 4.79 -10.18
CA GLN A 49 17.63 5.85 -9.42
C GLN A 49 18.05 5.76 -7.96
N VAL A 50 18.29 6.90 -7.34
CA VAL A 50 18.49 7.00 -5.89
C VAL A 50 17.20 7.52 -5.26
N PRO A 51 16.50 6.71 -4.45
CA PRO A 51 15.30 7.15 -3.77
C PRO A 51 15.56 8.35 -2.88
N LYS A 52 14.72 9.36 -2.99
CA LYS A 52 14.80 10.59 -2.19
C LYS A 52 14.24 10.38 -0.78
N TYR A 53 13.32 9.41 -0.63
CA TYR A 53 12.60 9.12 0.61
C TYR A 53 12.63 7.62 0.91
N THR A 54 12.48 7.28 2.20
CA THR A 54 12.33 5.88 2.63
C THR A 54 10.85 5.51 2.64
N GLY A 55 10.48 4.51 1.85
CA GLY A 55 9.11 4.02 1.69
C GLY A 55 8.56 3.31 2.93
N PHE A 56 7.25 3.18 3.02
CA PHE A 56 6.60 2.64 4.21
C PHE A 56 6.90 1.14 4.44
N ILE A 57 7.05 0.32 3.39
CA ILE A 57 7.44 -1.10 3.56
C ILE A 57 8.89 -1.21 4.07
N ALA A 58 9.80 -0.38 3.57
CA ALA A 58 11.16 -0.35 4.07
C ALA A 58 11.22 0.06 5.56
N ARG A 59 10.35 0.97 6.01
CA ARG A 59 10.21 1.35 7.43
C ARG A 59 9.61 0.23 8.28
N LEU A 60 8.57 -0.43 7.78
CA LEU A 60 7.98 -1.60 8.45
C LEU A 60 9.00 -2.70 8.66
N LYS A 61 9.86 -2.94 7.67
CA LYS A 61 10.94 -3.95 7.76
C LYS A 61 11.93 -3.67 8.90
N GLU A 62 12.10 -2.42 9.29
CA GLU A 62 12.95 -2.04 10.43
C GLU A 62 12.23 -2.26 11.79
N SER A 63 10.91 -2.49 11.77
CA SER A 63 10.05 -2.57 12.97
C SER A 63 9.48 -3.95 13.24
N VAL A 64 9.56 -4.87 12.29
CA VAL A 64 9.04 -6.25 12.41
C VAL A 64 10.17 -7.26 12.65
N GLY A 65 9.81 -8.47 13.14
CA GLY A 65 10.77 -9.55 13.37
C GLY A 65 11.30 -10.19 12.07
N GLU A 66 12.40 -10.92 12.17
CA GLU A 66 13.02 -11.62 11.04
C GLU A 66 12.16 -12.77 10.49
N ASP A 67 11.16 -13.21 11.27
CA ASP A 67 10.17 -14.21 10.91
C ASP A 67 9.00 -13.64 10.08
N ILE A 68 9.04 -12.34 9.74
CA ILE A 68 8.03 -11.68 8.91
C ILE A 68 8.64 -11.27 7.56
N GLU A 69 8.09 -11.83 6.49
CA GLU A 69 8.45 -11.51 5.11
C GLU A 69 7.50 -10.46 4.54
N LEU A 70 8.02 -9.25 4.22
CA LEU A 70 7.24 -8.16 3.62
C LEU A 70 7.49 -8.11 2.11
N ILE A 71 6.43 -8.23 1.30
CA ILE A 71 6.49 -8.29 -0.16
C ILE A 71 5.66 -7.15 -0.76
N GLY A 72 6.32 -6.21 -1.46
CA GLY A 72 5.66 -5.15 -2.22
C GLY A 72 5.23 -5.65 -3.61
N LYS A 73 3.97 -5.41 -3.95
CA LYS A 73 3.36 -5.70 -5.25
C LYS A 73 2.62 -4.46 -5.76
N GLY A 74 3.34 -3.33 -5.79
CA GLY A 74 2.89 -2.08 -6.38
C GLY A 74 3.35 -1.94 -7.82
N ILE A 75 2.52 -1.33 -8.68
CA ILE A 75 2.87 -0.93 -10.04
C ILE A 75 2.33 0.48 -10.31
N GLY A 76 3.20 1.35 -10.82
CA GLY A 76 2.86 2.74 -11.12
C GLY A 76 1.66 2.90 -12.05
N GLY A 77 0.73 3.79 -11.69
CA GLY A 77 -0.47 4.07 -12.48
C GLY A 77 -1.61 3.05 -12.34
N ASP A 78 -1.42 1.98 -11.56
CA ASP A 78 -2.45 0.95 -11.40
C ASP A 78 -3.73 1.48 -10.75
N LYS A 79 -4.82 0.91 -11.21
CA LYS A 79 -6.20 1.05 -10.74
C LYS A 79 -6.74 -0.31 -10.35
N VAL A 80 -7.93 -0.37 -9.75
CA VAL A 80 -8.57 -1.66 -9.42
C VAL A 80 -8.70 -2.58 -10.64
N SER A 81 -8.92 -2.02 -11.83
CA SER A 81 -8.97 -2.78 -13.09
C SER A 81 -7.66 -3.50 -13.44
N ASN A 82 -6.52 -2.92 -13.08
CA ASN A 82 -5.20 -3.52 -13.26
C ASN A 82 -4.96 -4.60 -12.19
N LEU A 83 -5.33 -4.33 -10.94
CA LEU A 83 -5.23 -5.32 -9.87
C LEU A 83 -6.01 -6.61 -10.23
N LEU A 84 -7.22 -6.48 -10.80
CA LEU A 84 -8.03 -7.62 -11.25
C LEU A 84 -7.32 -8.51 -12.26
N GLN A 85 -6.37 -7.99 -13.01
CA GLN A 85 -5.63 -8.77 -14.01
C GLN A 85 -4.46 -9.54 -13.40
N ARG A 86 -3.86 -9.04 -12.31
CA ARG A 86 -2.60 -9.55 -11.78
C ARG A 86 -2.63 -10.13 -10.36
N TYR A 87 -3.66 -9.84 -9.54
CA TYR A 87 -3.68 -10.28 -8.13
C TYR A 87 -3.54 -11.79 -7.92
N LYS A 88 -3.95 -12.62 -8.91
CA LYS A 88 -3.78 -14.07 -8.80
C LYS A 88 -2.31 -14.47 -8.82
N GLU A 89 -1.54 -13.90 -9.75
CA GLU A 89 -0.11 -14.14 -9.87
C GLU A 89 0.67 -13.43 -8.77
N ASP A 90 0.36 -12.18 -8.50
CA ASP A 90 1.10 -11.34 -7.58
C ASP A 90 0.82 -11.64 -6.09
N VAL A 91 -0.36 -12.18 -5.79
CA VAL A 91 -0.81 -12.40 -4.40
C VAL A 91 -1.11 -13.87 -4.15
N LEU A 92 -2.10 -14.47 -4.85
CA LEU A 92 -2.56 -15.80 -4.50
C LEU A 92 -1.48 -16.87 -4.68
N SER A 93 -0.64 -16.75 -5.72
CA SER A 93 0.48 -17.68 -5.97
C SER A 93 1.52 -17.71 -4.85
N LEU A 94 1.60 -16.64 -4.06
CA LEU A 94 2.54 -16.52 -2.95
C LEU A 94 2.06 -17.19 -1.67
N ASN A 95 0.76 -17.57 -1.60
CA ASN A 95 0.12 -18.09 -0.40
C ASN A 95 0.40 -17.20 0.84
N PRO A 96 0.00 -15.91 0.82
CA PRO A 96 0.28 -15.00 1.91
C PRO A 96 -0.59 -15.30 3.14
N ASP A 97 -0.12 -14.88 4.31
CA ASP A 97 -0.89 -14.87 5.55
C ASP A 97 -1.71 -13.59 5.68
N ILE A 98 -1.13 -12.45 5.25
CA ILE A 98 -1.77 -11.14 5.32
C ILE A 98 -1.61 -10.42 3.99
N VAL A 99 -2.68 -9.77 3.52
CA VAL A 99 -2.67 -8.94 2.32
C VAL A 99 -3.21 -7.56 2.63
N PHE A 100 -2.37 -6.54 2.47
CA PHE A 100 -2.80 -5.15 2.43
C PHE A 100 -3.21 -4.79 1.00
N ILE A 101 -4.38 -4.17 0.83
CA ILE A 101 -4.85 -3.63 -0.45
C ILE A 101 -4.91 -2.12 -0.33
N TYR A 102 -4.01 -1.41 -1.02
CA TYR A 102 -3.93 0.04 -1.03
C TYR A 102 -3.99 0.56 -2.46
N ILE A 103 -5.20 0.94 -2.90
CA ILE A 103 -5.51 1.34 -4.27
C ILE A 103 -6.65 2.38 -4.26
N GLY A 104 -6.76 3.19 -5.31
CA GLY A 104 -7.88 4.11 -5.50
C GLY A 104 -7.48 5.51 -5.95
N ILE A 105 -6.22 5.91 -5.69
CA ILE A 105 -5.77 7.24 -6.05
C ILE A 105 -5.79 7.45 -7.57
N ASN A 106 -5.33 6.48 -8.36
CA ASN A 106 -5.36 6.53 -9.81
C ASN A 106 -6.75 6.26 -10.40
N ASP A 107 -7.61 5.51 -9.67
CA ASP A 107 -9.01 5.33 -10.04
C ASP A 107 -9.73 6.68 -10.11
N VAL A 108 -9.40 7.60 -9.19
CA VAL A 108 -9.90 8.97 -9.16
C VAL A 108 -9.08 9.88 -10.07
N TRP A 109 -7.75 9.96 -9.86
CA TRP A 109 -6.89 10.89 -10.56
C TRP A 109 -6.99 10.76 -12.08
N HIS A 110 -6.87 9.54 -12.61
CA HIS A 110 -6.92 9.31 -14.05
C HIS A 110 -8.27 9.65 -14.70
N LYS A 111 -9.34 9.79 -13.91
CA LYS A 111 -10.63 10.25 -14.40
C LYS A 111 -10.55 11.69 -14.92
N TYR A 112 -9.82 12.55 -14.21
CA TYR A 112 -9.68 13.97 -14.51
C TYR A 112 -8.52 14.28 -15.47
N ASP A 113 -7.44 13.51 -15.36
CA ASP A 113 -6.19 13.77 -16.06
C ASP A 113 -6.15 13.11 -17.45
N PHE A 114 -6.65 11.88 -17.55
CA PHE A 114 -6.57 11.08 -18.76
C PHE A 114 -7.93 10.61 -19.29
N GLY A 115 -9.02 10.90 -18.60
CA GLY A 115 -10.34 10.36 -18.94
C GLY A 115 -10.44 8.83 -18.78
N THR A 116 -9.56 8.22 -18.01
CA THR A 116 -9.42 6.76 -17.86
C THR A 116 -9.51 6.28 -16.42
N GLY A 117 -10.15 7.06 -15.54
CA GLY A 117 -10.44 6.64 -14.17
C GLY A 117 -11.40 5.46 -14.13
N THR A 118 -11.64 4.96 -12.93
CA THR A 118 -12.55 3.83 -12.71
C THR A 118 -13.89 4.35 -12.17
N ASP A 119 -15.00 3.86 -12.72
CA ASP A 119 -16.31 4.11 -12.13
C ASP A 119 -16.41 3.49 -10.73
N ILE A 120 -17.08 4.17 -9.80
CA ILE A 120 -17.14 3.76 -8.40
C ILE A 120 -17.81 2.41 -8.19
N ILE A 121 -18.79 2.05 -9.03
CA ILE A 121 -19.47 0.74 -8.96
C ILE A 121 -18.51 -0.36 -9.43
N PHE A 122 -17.75 -0.09 -10.49
CA PHE A 122 -16.72 -1.02 -10.95
C PHE A 122 -15.60 -1.18 -9.93
N TYR A 123 -15.18 -0.08 -9.28
CA TYR A 123 -14.20 -0.08 -8.20
C TYR A 123 -14.67 -0.99 -7.05
N GLU A 124 -15.89 -0.80 -6.55
CA GLU A 124 -16.47 -1.63 -5.49
C GLU A 124 -16.51 -3.12 -5.88
N ASN A 125 -17.07 -3.43 -7.07
CA ASN A 125 -17.18 -4.80 -7.52
C ASN A 125 -15.83 -5.49 -7.73
N GLY A 126 -14.86 -4.76 -8.26
CA GLY A 126 -13.49 -5.24 -8.43
C GLY A 126 -12.84 -5.61 -7.11
N LEU A 127 -12.94 -4.74 -6.12
CA LEU A 127 -12.44 -5.00 -4.78
C LEU A 127 -13.15 -6.17 -4.11
N ARG A 128 -14.48 -6.26 -4.20
CA ARG A 128 -15.25 -7.41 -3.66
C ARG A 128 -14.71 -8.73 -4.19
N LYS A 129 -14.44 -8.80 -5.50
CA LYS A 129 -13.89 -10.01 -6.10
C LYS A 129 -12.49 -10.34 -5.58
N ILE A 130 -11.60 -9.36 -5.55
CA ILE A 130 -10.21 -9.54 -5.07
C ILE A 130 -10.23 -10.01 -3.61
N ILE A 131 -11.00 -9.34 -2.75
CA ILE A 131 -11.13 -9.66 -1.32
C ILE A 131 -11.65 -11.08 -1.14
N ALA A 132 -12.72 -11.46 -1.85
CA ALA A 132 -13.31 -12.78 -1.73
C ALA A 132 -12.33 -13.89 -2.11
N ASP A 133 -11.58 -13.71 -3.21
CA ASP A 133 -10.61 -14.69 -3.67
C ASP A 133 -9.41 -14.80 -2.68
N ILE A 134 -8.93 -13.68 -2.13
CA ILE A 134 -7.85 -13.67 -1.15
C ILE A 134 -8.29 -14.36 0.16
N LYS A 135 -9.48 -14.04 0.68
CA LYS A 135 -10.03 -14.71 1.88
C LYS A 135 -10.25 -16.20 1.64
N SER A 136 -10.71 -16.59 0.45
CA SER A 136 -10.88 -18.00 0.08
C SER A 136 -9.55 -18.75 -0.01
N ASN A 137 -8.43 -18.04 -0.25
CA ASN A 137 -7.08 -18.59 -0.22
C ASN A 137 -6.51 -18.68 1.22
N GLY A 138 -7.26 -18.26 2.23
CA GLY A 138 -6.89 -18.35 3.64
C GLY A 138 -6.15 -17.13 4.22
N ALA A 139 -5.91 -16.10 3.41
CA ALA A 139 -5.22 -14.91 3.88
C ALA A 139 -6.17 -13.93 4.59
N ARG A 140 -5.64 -13.26 5.62
CA ARG A 140 -6.26 -12.10 6.24
C ARG A 140 -6.13 -10.89 5.32
N VAL A 141 -7.20 -10.13 5.15
CA VAL A 141 -7.21 -8.92 4.30
C VAL A 141 -7.26 -7.67 5.18
N VAL A 142 -6.41 -6.71 4.85
CA VAL A 142 -6.37 -5.37 5.44
C VAL A 142 -6.61 -4.36 4.33
N LEU A 143 -7.73 -3.67 4.36
CA LEU A 143 -8.06 -2.64 3.39
C LEU A 143 -7.49 -1.28 3.81
N CYS A 144 -6.96 -0.54 2.85
CA CYS A 144 -6.45 0.81 3.09
C CYS A 144 -7.23 1.80 2.21
N THR A 145 -7.75 2.86 2.80
CA THR A 145 -8.36 3.95 2.03
C THR A 145 -7.31 4.73 1.26
N PRO A 146 -7.60 5.24 0.05
CA PRO A 146 -6.69 6.13 -0.67
C PRO A 146 -6.44 7.41 0.16
N THR A 147 -5.24 7.98 0.06
CA THR A 147 -4.81 9.12 0.88
C THR A 147 -5.36 10.45 0.34
N VAL A 148 -4.50 11.31 -0.19
CA VAL A 148 -4.87 12.65 -0.66
C VAL A 148 -4.28 12.91 -2.04
N ILE A 149 -4.96 13.77 -2.81
CA ILE A 149 -4.41 14.40 -3.99
C ILE A 149 -4.21 15.87 -3.64
N GLY A 150 -2.94 16.23 -3.39
CA GLY A 150 -2.59 17.54 -2.84
C GLY A 150 -2.91 17.71 -1.37
N GLU A 151 -2.04 18.51 -0.76
CA GLU A 151 -2.17 18.89 0.64
C GLU A 151 -2.82 20.23 0.73
N ASN A 152 -3.98 20.46 0.92
CA ASN A 152 -4.56 21.81 0.99
C ASN A 152 -4.55 22.56 -0.36
N LYS A 153 -4.91 23.82 -0.29
CA LYS A 153 -5.11 24.74 -1.42
C LYS A 153 -3.81 25.30 -2.00
N GLY A 154 -2.69 24.62 -1.85
CA GLY A 154 -1.39 25.07 -2.32
C GLY A 154 -1.20 24.94 -3.83
N GLU A 155 -0.18 25.62 -4.35
CA GLU A 155 0.22 25.47 -5.74
C GLU A 155 0.77 24.07 -6.01
N PHE A 156 0.15 23.36 -6.94
CA PHE A 156 0.66 22.09 -7.43
C PHE A 156 1.74 22.33 -8.48
N THR A 157 2.85 21.65 -8.30
CA THR A 157 3.87 21.53 -9.34
C THR A 157 3.65 20.31 -10.22
N LEU A 158 2.66 19.49 -9.89
CA LEU A 158 2.29 18.38 -10.72
C LEU A 158 1.78 18.86 -12.05
N VAL A 159 2.52 18.43 -13.03
CA VAL A 159 2.14 18.37 -14.42
C VAL A 159 1.02 19.36 -14.74
N ASN A 160 1.27 20.23 -15.66
CA ASN A 160 0.45 21.33 -16.13
C ASN A 160 -1.10 21.19 -16.17
N GLN A 161 -1.65 20.11 -15.65
CA GLN A 161 -3.05 19.70 -15.74
C GLN A 161 -3.86 20.03 -14.49
N PHE A 162 -3.24 20.05 -13.27
CA PHE A 162 -3.94 20.39 -12.01
C PHE A 162 -3.67 21.85 -11.60
N LYS A 163 -3.85 22.78 -12.51
CA LYS A 163 -3.67 24.22 -12.21
C LYS A 163 -4.81 24.83 -11.42
N ASP A 164 -5.80 24.05 -11.08
CA ASP A 164 -7.10 24.51 -10.67
C ASP A 164 -7.45 23.89 -9.30
N ILE A 165 -7.54 24.75 -8.29
CA ILE A 165 -7.93 24.38 -6.92
C ILE A 165 -9.27 23.65 -6.92
N GLU A 166 -10.21 24.08 -7.78
CA GLU A 166 -11.53 23.46 -7.89
C GLU A 166 -11.42 21.98 -8.30
N THR A 167 -10.56 21.66 -9.28
CA THR A 167 -10.34 20.28 -9.71
C THR A 167 -9.74 19.43 -8.59
N MET A 168 -8.85 19.97 -7.79
CA MET A 168 -8.27 19.28 -6.64
C MET A 168 -9.32 19.00 -5.55
N GLU A 169 -10.18 19.98 -5.25
CA GLU A 169 -11.26 19.82 -4.29
C GLU A 169 -12.25 18.75 -4.77
N ILE A 170 -12.58 18.73 -6.06
CA ILE A 170 -13.43 17.69 -6.69
C ILE A 170 -12.79 16.30 -6.57
N MET A 171 -11.50 16.17 -6.90
CA MET A 171 -10.79 14.91 -6.79
C MET A 171 -10.72 14.41 -5.35
N ASN A 172 -10.48 15.28 -4.39
CA ASN A 172 -10.50 14.90 -2.98
C ASN A 172 -11.91 14.52 -2.50
N GLY A 173 -12.98 15.17 -3.00
CA GLY A 173 -14.35 14.73 -2.78
C GLY A 173 -14.66 13.35 -3.35
N ASP A 174 -14.16 13.06 -4.56
CA ASP A 174 -14.24 11.70 -5.12
C ASP A 174 -13.43 10.70 -4.28
N LEU A 175 -12.24 11.06 -3.78
CA LEU A 175 -11.47 10.20 -2.88
C LEU A 175 -12.21 9.89 -1.57
N ASP A 176 -13.01 10.82 -1.05
CA ASP A 176 -13.88 10.57 0.11
C ASP A 176 -14.92 9.50 -0.24
N ALA A 177 -15.58 9.59 -1.40
CA ALA A 177 -16.54 8.60 -1.86
C ALA A 177 -15.91 7.21 -2.08
N TYR A 178 -14.70 7.15 -2.66
CA TYR A 178 -13.96 5.88 -2.84
C TYR A 178 -13.48 5.30 -1.50
N SER A 179 -13.11 6.16 -0.55
CA SER A 179 -12.80 5.75 0.82
C SER A 179 -14.02 5.17 1.55
N ASP A 180 -15.22 5.74 1.32
CA ASP A 180 -16.47 5.21 1.88
C ASP A 180 -16.80 3.82 1.32
N VAL A 181 -16.48 3.54 0.05
CA VAL A 181 -16.55 2.18 -0.50
C VAL A 181 -15.63 1.23 0.28
N ILE A 182 -14.40 1.63 0.56
CA ILE A 182 -13.44 0.79 1.34
C ILE A 182 -13.98 0.54 2.76
N ARG A 183 -14.46 1.58 3.45
CA ARG A 183 -15.06 1.46 4.80
C ARG A 183 -16.26 0.51 4.81
N LYS A 184 -17.15 0.66 3.83
CA LYS A 184 -18.31 -0.22 3.60
C LYS A 184 -17.86 -1.67 3.39
N LEU A 185 -16.92 -1.90 2.48
CA LEU A 185 -16.41 -3.24 2.16
C LEU A 185 -15.74 -3.88 3.37
N SER A 186 -14.98 -3.12 4.16
CA SER A 186 -14.37 -3.63 5.37
C SER A 186 -15.41 -4.14 6.36
N SER A 187 -16.47 -3.36 6.60
CA SER A 187 -17.57 -3.74 7.49
C SER A 187 -18.37 -4.94 6.97
N GLU A 188 -18.73 -4.95 5.67
CA GLU A 188 -19.58 -6.00 5.07
C GLU A 188 -18.87 -7.34 4.91
N LEU A 189 -17.57 -7.30 4.63
CA LEU A 189 -16.77 -8.49 4.34
C LEU A 189 -15.90 -8.94 5.52
N ASP A 190 -16.06 -8.30 6.69
CA ASP A 190 -15.28 -8.60 7.89
C ASP A 190 -13.78 -8.66 7.59
N THR A 191 -13.24 -7.51 7.18
CA THR A 191 -11.80 -7.30 6.95
C THR A 191 -11.30 -6.20 7.86
N ASP A 192 -9.99 -6.15 8.09
CA ASP A 192 -9.38 -5.04 8.79
C ASP A 192 -9.36 -3.78 7.92
N LEU A 193 -9.28 -2.62 8.57
CA LEU A 193 -9.24 -1.32 7.93
C LEU A 193 -8.09 -0.47 8.47
N VAL A 194 -7.29 0.07 7.57
CA VAL A 194 -6.41 1.22 7.83
C VAL A 194 -7.02 2.43 7.12
N ASP A 195 -7.68 3.30 7.87
CA ASP A 195 -8.30 4.50 7.30
C ASP A 195 -7.25 5.59 7.07
N LEU A 196 -6.44 5.40 6.02
CA LEU A 196 -5.38 6.35 5.68
C LEU A 196 -5.92 7.72 5.28
N ARG A 197 -7.12 7.76 4.67
CA ARG A 197 -7.78 9.03 4.33
C ARG A 197 -8.00 9.88 5.57
N GLU A 198 -8.61 9.32 6.59
CA GLU A 198 -8.87 10.00 7.86
C GLU A 198 -7.56 10.41 8.54
N ILE A 199 -6.58 9.51 8.61
CA ILE A 199 -5.27 9.77 9.22
C ILE A 199 -4.56 10.94 8.55
N PHE A 200 -4.55 10.97 7.21
CA PHE A 200 -3.90 12.02 6.45
C PHE A 200 -4.61 13.36 6.57
N MET A 201 -5.94 13.37 6.49
CA MET A 201 -6.74 14.61 6.63
C MET A 201 -6.57 15.21 8.03
N ASN A 202 -6.57 14.39 9.08
CA ASN A 202 -6.32 14.84 10.43
C ASN A 202 -4.93 15.43 10.59
N TYR A 203 -3.90 14.71 10.07
CA TYR A 203 -2.53 15.19 10.11
C TYR A 203 -2.38 16.55 9.41
N ILE A 204 -2.95 16.70 8.22
CA ILE A 204 -2.91 17.96 7.45
C ILE A 204 -3.56 19.09 8.25
N SER A 205 -4.74 18.86 8.83
CA SER A 205 -5.46 19.89 9.58
C SER A 205 -4.68 20.38 10.81
N GLU A 206 -3.92 19.49 11.45
CA GLU A 206 -3.17 19.78 12.67
C GLU A 206 -1.76 20.32 12.40
N ASN A 207 -1.08 19.83 11.35
CA ASN A 207 0.35 20.03 11.16
C ASN A 207 0.71 20.84 9.91
N ASN A 208 -0.24 21.15 9.04
CA ASN A 208 -0.02 21.97 7.85
C ASN A 208 -0.95 23.19 7.76
N PRO A 209 -1.00 24.05 8.80
CA PRO A 209 -1.91 25.19 8.84
C PRO A 209 -1.58 26.27 7.79
N ASN A 210 -0.36 26.27 7.27
CA ASN A 210 0.11 27.25 6.29
C ASN A 210 -0.10 26.80 4.83
N ASN A 211 -0.74 25.65 4.60
CA ASN A 211 -0.94 25.08 3.26
C ASN A 211 0.36 24.83 2.49
N GLU A 212 1.38 24.33 3.15
CA GLU A 212 2.64 23.99 2.50
C GLU A 212 2.44 22.79 1.54
N PRO A 213 2.89 22.89 0.27
CA PRO A 213 2.63 21.84 -0.73
C PRO A 213 3.33 20.51 -0.48
N ALA A 214 4.24 20.43 0.47
CA ALA A 214 5.09 19.27 0.73
C ALA A 214 5.18 18.93 2.23
N GLY A 215 4.06 18.98 2.95
CA GLY A 215 4.00 18.55 4.36
C GLY A 215 4.16 17.04 4.51
N ILE A 216 3.38 16.25 3.77
CA ILE A 216 3.39 14.77 3.76
C ILE A 216 3.51 14.18 2.36
N THR A 217 3.19 14.92 1.31
CA THR A 217 3.42 14.50 -0.08
C THR A 217 4.71 15.09 -0.65
N THR A 218 5.12 14.59 -1.79
CA THR A 218 6.17 15.22 -2.60
C THR A 218 5.60 16.41 -3.37
N SER A 219 6.44 17.12 -4.12
CA SER A 219 6.02 18.24 -4.97
C SER A 219 4.97 17.85 -6.03
N ASP A 220 4.71 16.57 -6.22
CA ASP A 220 3.69 16.09 -7.12
C ASP A 220 2.30 15.97 -6.46
N GLY A 221 2.20 16.17 -5.17
CA GLY A 221 0.95 16.16 -4.43
C GLY A 221 0.30 14.78 -4.24
N VAL A 222 0.92 13.70 -4.72
CA VAL A 222 0.39 12.31 -4.67
C VAL A 222 1.36 11.37 -3.98
N HIS A 223 2.60 11.30 -4.47
CA HIS A 223 3.60 10.44 -3.83
C HIS A 223 4.06 11.03 -2.50
N LEU A 224 4.51 10.14 -1.62
CA LEU A 224 4.77 10.49 -0.23
C LEU A 224 6.22 10.86 0.02
N ASN A 225 6.43 11.87 0.88
CA ASN A 225 7.73 12.16 1.45
C ASN A 225 8.02 11.25 2.66
N ASP A 226 9.11 11.51 3.40
CA ASP A 226 9.46 10.71 4.58
C ASP A 226 8.37 10.73 5.66
N GLN A 227 7.67 11.84 5.85
CA GLN A 227 6.60 11.96 6.85
C GLN A 227 5.35 11.18 6.44
N GLY A 228 4.91 11.30 5.18
CA GLY A 228 3.77 10.55 4.68
C GLY A 228 4.01 9.03 4.71
N ASN A 229 5.20 8.58 4.32
CA ASN A 229 5.59 7.18 4.43
C ASN A 229 5.63 6.69 5.89
N LYS A 230 6.05 7.54 6.83
CA LYS A 230 6.04 7.22 8.26
C LYS A 230 4.61 7.04 8.78
N LEU A 231 3.68 7.93 8.42
CA LEU A 231 2.27 7.82 8.83
C LEU A 231 1.66 6.49 8.39
N ILE A 232 1.93 6.06 7.14
CA ILE A 232 1.45 4.76 6.66
C ILE A 232 2.07 3.62 7.45
N ALA A 233 3.39 3.60 7.63
CA ALA A 233 4.08 2.53 8.34
C ALA A 233 3.57 2.38 9.77
N ASP A 234 3.46 3.48 10.52
CA ASP A 234 2.97 3.48 11.89
C ASP A 234 1.52 2.95 11.98
N SER A 235 0.68 3.30 10.98
CA SER A 235 -0.72 2.88 10.94
C SER A 235 -0.90 1.41 10.58
N MET A 236 -0.01 0.83 9.77
CA MET A 236 -0.08 -0.57 9.33
C MET A 236 0.55 -1.55 10.32
N LEU A 237 1.55 -1.12 11.09
CA LEU A 237 2.36 -2.00 11.96
C LEU A 237 1.51 -2.87 12.90
N LYS A 238 0.46 -2.33 13.49
CA LYS A 238 -0.43 -3.05 14.42
C LYS A 238 -1.19 -4.22 13.80
N PHE A 239 -1.25 -4.31 12.48
CA PHE A 239 -1.94 -5.38 11.75
C PHE A 239 -0.98 -6.50 11.32
N ILE A 240 0.32 -6.31 11.49
CA ILE A 240 1.37 -7.27 11.10
C ILE A 240 1.81 -8.10 12.31
N ASN A 241 1.78 -7.51 13.51
CA ASN A 241 2.20 -8.13 14.78
C ASN A 241 1.06 -8.91 15.46
#